data_53029e06a760f1a6a46ddb79f5d34d94
#
_entry.id   53029e06a760f1a6a46ddb79f5d34d94
#
_cell.length_a   1.000
_cell.length_b   1.000
_cell.length_c   1.000
_cell.angle_alpha   90.00
_cell.angle_beta   90.00
_cell.angle_gamma   90.00
#
_symmetry.space_group_name_H-M   'P 1'
#
loop_
_entity.id
_entity.type
_entity.pdbx_description
1 polymer ?
#
loop_
_entity_poly.entity_id
_entity_poly.type
_entity_poly.pdbx_seq_one_letter_code
_entity_poly.pdbx_strand_id
1 'polypeptide(L)'
;MKKILLLGSGELGKEFVIAAKRAGQYVVACDRYENAPAMQVADEHEVFNMLDGDALSAVVEKHHPDIIVPEIEAIRTERLFDFEKEGIQVVPSARAVNYTMNRKAIRDLAAKELGLRTAKYFYATTLEQLREHSKEIGFPCVIKPLMSSSGHGQSIVRSEADLEKAFNDAMEGSRGDVKEIIIEEFIHFDSEFTLLTVTQKDGPTLFCPPIGHVQKGGD
;
A
#
# COMPACT_ATOMS: atom_id res chain seq x y z
N MET A 1 13.29 -15.94 -20.63
CA MET A 1 13.66 -14.79 -19.79
C MET A 1 12.54 -13.76 -19.94
N LYS A 2 12.02 -13.27 -18.82
CA LYS A 2 11.02 -12.20 -18.79
C LYS A 2 11.69 -10.90 -18.38
N LYS A 3 11.20 -9.76 -18.93
CA LYS A 3 11.60 -8.43 -18.47
C LYS A 3 10.61 -7.94 -17.43
N ILE A 4 11.10 -7.65 -16.24
CA ILE A 4 10.32 -7.21 -15.09
C ILE A 4 10.62 -5.74 -14.81
N LEU A 5 9.58 -4.92 -14.69
CA LEU A 5 9.66 -3.54 -14.22
C LEU A 5 9.23 -3.53 -12.75
N LEU A 6 10.17 -3.28 -11.84
CA LEU A 6 9.93 -3.18 -10.41
C LEU A 6 9.65 -1.72 -10.04
N LEU A 7 8.47 -1.43 -9.49
CA LEU A 7 8.07 -0.10 -9.03
C LEU A 7 8.20 0.00 -7.52
N GLY A 8 9.30 0.54 -7.06
CA GLY A 8 9.79 0.57 -5.68
C GLY A 8 11.08 -0.21 -5.57
N SER A 9 12.14 0.45 -5.13
CA SER A 9 13.50 -0.11 -5.13
C SER A 9 14.15 -0.09 -3.74
N GLY A 10 13.32 -0.24 -2.68
CA GLY A 10 13.79 -0.34 -1.31
C GLY A 10 14.53 -1.65 -1.00
N GLU A 11 14.69 -1.94 0.29
CA GLU A 11 15.42 -3.13 0.76
C GLU A 11 14.69 -4.43 0.36
N LEU A 12 13.37 -4.46 0.48
CA LEU A 12 12.56 -5.60 0.06
C LEU A 12 12.61 -5.78 -1.46
N GLY A 13 12.56 -4.67 -2.21
CA GLY A 13 12.75 -4.66 -3.65
C GLY A 13 14.11 -5.25 -4.06
N LYS A 14 15.17 -4.99 -3.30
CA LYS A 14 16.50 -5.58 -3.53
C LYS A 14 16.48 -7.11 -3.40
N GLU A 15 15.85 -7.64 -2.37
CA GLU A 15 15.72 -9.09 -2.19
C GLU A 15 14.89 -9.72 -3.33
N PHE A 16 13.83 -9.04 -3.77
CA PHE A 16 13.06 -9.46 -4.93
C PHE A 16 13.93 -9.52 -6.19
N VAL A 17 14.73 -8.48 -6.47
CA VAL A 17 15.63 -8.46 -7.64
C VAL A 17 16.63 -9.61 -7.58
N ILE A 18 17.25 -9.85 -6.43
CA ILE A 18 18.19 -10.96 -6.25
C ILE A 18 17.52 -12.30 -6.58
N ALA A 19 16.30 -12.53 -6.10
CA ALA A 19 15.54 -13.74 -6.38
C ALA A 19 15.16 -13.86 -7.87
N ALA A 20 14.70 -12.78 -8.48
CA ALA A 20 14.36 -12.72 -9.91
C ALA A 20 15.59 -13.00 -10.80
N LYS A 21 16.75 -12.42 -10.45
CA LYS A 21 18.02 -12.65 -11.15
C LYS A 21 18.46 -14.11 -11.04
N ARG A 22 18.34 -14.73 -9.86
CA ARG A 22 18.60 -16.18 -9.68
C ARG A 22 17.69 -17.05 -10.54
N ALA A 23 16.46 -16.60 -10.79
CA ALA A 23 15.51 -17.26 -11.70
C ALA A 23 15.74 -16.89 -13.19
N GLY A 24 16.83 -16.19 -13.52
CA GLY A 24 17.22 -15.86 -14.89
C GLY A 24 16.34 -14.77 -15.53
N GLN A 25 15.71 -13.89 -14.74
CA GLN A 25 14.90 -12.78 -15.26
C GLN A 25 15.73 -11.51 -15.42
N TYR A 26 15.28 -10.62 -16.31
CA TYR A 26 15.84 -9.29 -16.51
C TYR A 26 15.01 -8.26 -15.72
N VAL A 27 15.64 -7.43 -14.90
CA VAL A 27 14.94 -6.52 -14.02
C VAL A 27 15.38 -5.07 -14.25
N VAL A 28 14.38 -4.20 -14.43
CA VAL A 28 14.51 -2.74 -14.41
C VAL A 28 13.95 -2.24 -13.09
N ALA A 29 14.78 -1.66 -12.22
CA ALA A 29 14.39 -1.17 -10.90
C ALA A 29 14.07 0.33 -10.94
N CYS A 30 12.88 0.72 -10.48
CA CYS A 30 12.39 2.10 -10.51
C CYS A 30 12.22 2.67 -9.11
N ASP A 31 12.65 3.91 -8.90
CA ASP A 31 12.37 4.67 -7.70
C ASP A 31 12.37 6.19 -7.98
N ARG A 32 12.00 6.99 -6.98
CA ARG A 32 12.03 8.47 -7.07
C ARG A 32 13.40 9.07 -6.79
N TYR A 33 14.39 8.28 -6.36
CA TYR A 33 15.74 8.74 -6.01
C TYR A 33 16.80 7.78 -6.54
N GLU A 34 17.97 8.32 -6.82
CA GLU A 34 19.13 7.60 -7.31
C GLU A 34 19.72 6.63 -6.28
N ASN A 35 20.34 5.57 -6.77
CA ASN A 35 21.06 4.59 -5.94
C ASN A 35 20.20 3.89 -4.89
N ALA A 36 18.88 3.75 -5.16
CA ALA A 36 18.02 2.95 -4.31
C ALA A 36 18.53 1.50 -4.21
N PRO A 37 18.30 0.80 -3.08
CA PRO A 37 18.89 -0.50 -2.80
C PRO A 37 18.76 -1.54 -3.93
N ALA A 38 17.58 -1.66 -4.55
CA ALA A 38 17.35 -2.61 -5.63
C ALA A 38 18.09 -2.25 -6.93
N MET A 39 18.33 -0.97 -7.20
CA MET A 39 19.08 -0.51 -8.38
C MET A 39 20.52 -1.03 -8.41
N GLN A 40 21.10 -1.32 -7.23
CA GLN A 40 22.46 -1.84 -7.12
C GLN A 40 22.66 -3.24 -7.68
N VAL A 41 21.56 -4.00 -7.84
CA VAL A 41 21.58 -5.41 -8.25
C VAL A 41 20.71 -5.69 -9.49
N ALA A 42 19.97 -4.69 -9.98
CA ALA A 42 19.15 -4.76 -11.19
C ALA A 42 20.02 -4.68 -12.47
N ASP A 43 19.44 -5.04 -13.61
CA ASP A 43 20.09 -4.90 -14.92
C ASP A 43 20.10 -3.47 -15.41
N GLU A 44 18.97 -2.76 -15.18
CA GLU A 44 18.78 -1.35 -15.49
C GLU A 44 18.00 -0.67 -14.35
N HIS A 45 17.99 0.65 -14.36
CA HIS A 45 17.19 1.42 -13.40
C HIS A 45 16.64 2.69 -14.04
N GLU A 46 15.54 3.20 -13.45
CA GLU A 46 14.91 4.47 -13.81
C GLU A 46 14.59 5.27 -12.55
N VAL A 47 14.80 6.59 -12.63
CA VAL A 47 14.51 7.51 -11.52
C VAL A 47 13.46 8.50 -11.96
N PHE A 48 12.27 8.40 -11.39
CA PHE A 48 11.14 9.28 -11.70
C PHE A 48 10.08 9.24 -10.60
N ASN A 49 9.15 10.19 -10.63
CA ASN A 49 8.02 10.20 -9.72
C ASN A 49 6.94 9.23 -10.24
N MET A 50 6.76 8.09 -9.59
CA MET A 50 5.78 7.05 -9.97
C MET A 50 4.32 7.46 -9.73
N LEU A 51 4.05 8.59 -9.03
CA LEU A 51 2.73 9.22 -8.97
C LEU A 51 2.40 10.02 -10.24
N ASP A 52 3.40 10.34 -11.06
CA ASP A 52 3.20 10.92 -12.38
C ASP A 52 2.86 9.81 -13.38
N GLY A 53 1.59 9.77 -13.81
CA GLY A 53 1.09 8.74 -14.72
C GLY A 53 1.71 8.79 -16.11
N ASP A 54 2.09 9.97 -16.60
CA ASP A 54 2.71 10.14 -17.91
C ASP A 54 4.17 9.68 -17.88
N ALA A 55 4.91 10.04 -16.82
CA ALA A 55 6.25 9.53 -16.59
C ALA A 55 6.28 8.00 -16.45
N LEU A 56 5.34 7.42 -15.68
CA LEU A 56 5.20 5.97 -15.55
C LEU A 56 4.92 5.31 -16.91
N SER A 57 4.04 5.90 -17.73
CA SER A 57 3.73 5.37 -19.06
C SER A 57 4.93 5.43 -19.99
N ALA A 58 5.69 6.54 -19.97
CA ALA A 58 6.90 6.68 -20.79
C ALA A 58 7.97 5.64 -20.44
N VAL A 59 8.12 5.30 -19.15
CA VAL A 59 9.05 4.25 -18.71
C VAL A 59 8.58 2.87 -19.15
N VAL A 60 7.29 2.57 -19.05
CA VAL A 60 6.71 1.31 -19.55
C VAL A 60 6.89 1.19 -21.06
N GLU A 61 6.62 2.26 -21.83
CA GLU A 61 6.83 2.30 -23.28
C GLU A 61 8.31 2.14 -23.64
N LYS A 62 9.23 2.76 -22.90
CA LYS A 62 10.69 2.63 -23.13
C LYS A 62 11.18 1.20 -22.96
N HIS A 63 10.73 0.52 -21.89
CA HIS A 63 11.29 -0.78 -21.51
C HIS A 63 10.51 -1.98 -22.05
N HIS A 64 9.24 -1.81 -22.47
CA HIS A 64 8.36 -2.89 -22.93
C HIS A 64 8.41 -4.12 -21.98
N PRO A 65 8.07 -3.98 -20.68
CA PRO A 65 8.18 -5.09 -19.75
C PRO A 65 7.12 -6.17 -20.02
N ASP A 66 7.47 -7.42 -19.76
CA ASP A 66 6.50 -8.52 -19.70
C ASP A 66 5.65 -8.47 -18.43
N ILE A 67 6.27 -8.00 -17.34
CA ILE A 67 5.66 -8.00 -16.00
C ILE A 67 5.98 -6.69 -15.30
N ILE A 68 4.97 -6.09 -14.68
CA ILE A 68 5.13 -4.95 -13.76
C ILE A 68 4.89 -5.45 -12.34
N VAL A 69 5.81 -5.12 -11.42
CA VAL A 69 5.74 -5.50 -10.01
C VAL A 69 5.70 -4.24 -9.16
N PRO A 70 4.52 -3.81 -8.70
CA PRO A 70 4.39 -2.74 -7.71
C PRO A 70 4.86 -3.21 -6.33
N GLU A 71 5.75 -2.46 -5.68
CA GLU A 71 6.31 -2.80 -4.38
C GLU A 71 5.97 -1.73 -3.33
N ILE A 72 5.85 -0.46 -3.73
CA ILE A 72 5.49 0.64 -2.83
C ILE A 72 4.09 1.20 -3.10
N GLU A 73 3.55 1.97 -2.13
CA GLU A 73 2.22 2.57 -2.22
C GLU A 73 2.16 3.86 -3.04
N ALA A 74 3.30 4.53 -3.29
CA ALA A 74 3.36 5.81 -3.99
C ALA A 74 3.45 5.64 -5.51
N ILE A 75 2.43 5.03 -6.10
CA ILE A 75 2.31 4.72 -7.53
C ILE A 75 0.96 5.23 -8.04
N ARG A 76 0.92 5.68 -9.30
CA ARG A 76 -0.33 5.98 -10.01
C ARG A 76 -1.03 4.68 -10.40
N THR A 77 -1.75 4.09 -9.43
CA THR A 77 -2.32 2.73 -9.56
C THR A 77 -3.37 2.61 -10.66
N GLU A 78 -4.02 3.71 -11.05
CA GLU A 78 -4.98 3.73 -12.16
C GLU A 78 -4.33 3.32 -13.50
N ARG A 79 -3.06 3.69 -13.71
CA ARG A 79 -2.32 3.32 -14.93
C ARG A 79 -2.03 1.83 -15.03
N LEU A 80 -1.96 1.13 -13.90
CA LEU A 80 -1.76 -0.32 -13.88
C LEU A 80 -2.93 -1.06 -14.56
N PHE A 81 -4.16 -0.57 -14.41
CA PHE A 81 -5.33 -1.14 -15.11
C PHE A 81 -5.24 -0.96 -16.64
N ASP A 82 -4.65 0.14 -17.10
CA ASP A 82 -4.47 0.38 -18.53
C ASP A 82 -3.40 -0.56 -19.07
N PHE A 83 -2.29 -0.75 -18.39
CA PHE A 83 -1.26 -1.70 -18.77
C PHE A 83 -1.76 -3.15 -18.83
N GLU A 84 -2.63 -3.56 -17.88
CA GLU A 84 -3.28 -4.88 -17.95
C GLU A 84 -4.15 -5.02 -19.21
N LYS A 85 -4.90 -3.98 -19.60
CA LYS A 85 -5.70 -3.97 -20.85
C LYS A 85 -4.81 -4.05 -22.10
N GLU A 86 -3.62 -3.49 -22.04
CA GLU A 86 -2.61 -3.55 -23.11
C GLU A 86 -1.89 -4.91 -23.16
N GLY A 87 -2.18 -5.82 -22.23
CA GLY A 87 -1.65 -7.19 -22.18
C GLY A 87 -0.38 -7.36 -21.36
N ILE A 88 0.06 -6.34 -20.63
CA ILE A 88 1.18 -6.44 -19.70
C ILE A 88 0.68 -7.09 -18.40
N GLN A 89 1.40 -8.09 -17.90
CA GLN A 89 1.06 -8.73 -16.64
C GLN A 89 1.43 -7.84 -15.45
N VAL A 90 0.49 -7.51 -14.56
CA VAL A 90 0.77 -6.81 -13.30
C VAL A 90 0.67 -7.82 -12.14
N VAL A 91 1.68 -7.87 -11.25
CA VAL A 91 1.76 -8.82 -10.14
C VAL A 91 2.15 -8.11 -8.84
N PRO A 92 1.27 -8.09 -7.84
CA PRO A 92 -0.13 -8.54 -7.84
C PRO A 92 -0.97 -7.73 -8.84
N SER A 93 -2.19 -8.21 -9.19
CA SER A 93 -3.02 -7.54 -10.19
C SER A 93 -3.29 -6.07 -9.85
N ALA A 94 -3.54 -5.23 -10.86
CA ALA A 94 -3.84 -3.81 -10.67
C ALA A 94 -4.96 -3.58 -9.65
N ARG A 95 -5.99 -4.45 -9.67
CA ARG A 95 -7.08 -4.43 -8.69
C ARG A 95 -6.59 -4.70 -7.26
N ALA A 96 -5.75 -5.72 -7.08
CA ALA A 96 -5.21 -6.06 -5.76
C ALA A 96 -4.30 -4.93 -5.23
N VAL A 97 -3.45 -4.37 -6.08
CA VAL A 97 -2.60 -3.23 -5.75
C VAL A 97 -3.44 -2.03 -5.31
N ASN A 98 -4.49 -1.69 -6.06
CA ASN A 98 -5.37 -0.59 -5.71
C ASN A 98 -6.01 -0.78 -4.33
N TYR A 99 -6.51 -1.97 -4.03
CA TYR A 99 -7.09 -2.26 -2.71
C TYR A 99 -6.06 -2.20 -1.57
N THR A 100 -4.86 -2.71 -1.77
CA THR A 100 -3.84 -2.73 -0.70
C THR A 100 -3.24 -1.35 -0.43
N MET A 101 -3.19 -0.49 -1.44
CA MET A 101 -2.65 0.86 -1.34
C MET A 101 -3.69 1.92 -0.93
N ASN A 102 -4.97 1.57 -0.90
CA ASN A 102 -6.06 2.46 -0.55
C ASN A 102 -6.89 1.89 0.60
N ARG A 103 -6.69 2.41 1.82
CA ARG A 103 -7.42 1.96 3.02
C ARG A 103 -8.93 2.09 2.89
N LYS A 104 -9.43 3.09 2.16
CA LYS A 104 -10.86 3.26 1.90
C LYS A 104 -11.39 2.14 1.04
N ALA A 105 -10.71 1.86 -0.08
CA ALA A 105 -11.13 0.82 -1.01
C ALA A 105 -11.18 -0.56 -0.35
N ILE A 106 -10.10 -0.96 0.36
CA ILE A 106 -10.06 -2.28 1.02
C ILE A 106 -11.04 -2.37 2.19
N ARG A 107 -11.23 -1.29 2.97
CA ARG A 107 -12.17 -1.25 4.09
C ARG A 107 -13.62 -1.37 3.59
N ASP A 108 -13.96 -0.62 2.56
CA ASP A 108 -15.29 -0.65 1.97
C ASP A 108 -15.57 -1.99 1.27
N LEU A 109 -14.59 -2.57 0.60
CA LEU A 109 -14.69 -3.94 0.07
C LEU A 109 -15.01 -4.95 1.19
N ALA A 110 -14.25 -4.93 2.27
CA ALA A 110 -14.43 -5.87 3.37
C ALA A 110 -15.78 -5.68 4.07
N ALA A 111 -16.12 -4.44 4.45
CA ALA A 111 -17.29 -4.16 5.26
C ALA A 111 -18.59 -4.13 4.46
N LYS A 112 -18.60 -3.47 3.28
CA LYS A 112 -19.83 -3.18 2.53
C LYS A 112 -20.15 -4.22 1.45
N GLU A 113 -19.12 -4.70 0.74
CA GLU A 113 -19.33 -5.64 -0.35
C GLU A 113 -19.28 -7.11 0.12
N LEU A 114 -18.30 -7.46 0.96
CA LEU A 114 -18.12 -8.83 1.45
C LEU A 114 -18.83 -9.11 2.77
N GLY A 115 -19.35 -8.09 3.46
CA GLY A 115 -20.05 -8.22 4.73
C GLY A 115 -19.17 -8.78 5.86
N LEU A 116 -17.86 -8.61 5.77
CA LEU A 116 -16.93 -9.07 6.80
C LEU A 116 -16.99 -8.16 8.02
N ARG A 117 -16.80 -8.75 9.20
CA ARG A 117 -16.70 -7.97 10.44
C ARG A 117 -15.45 -7.10 10.43
N THR A 118 -15.65 -5.79 10.56
CA THR A 118 -14.58 -4.80 10.70
C THR A 118 -14.85 -3.93 11.92
N ALA A 119 -13.87 -3.14 12.37
CA ALA A 119 -14.10 -2.05 13.31
C ALA A 119 -15.12 -1.07 12.70
N LYS A 120 -15.92 -0.38 13.53
CA LYS A 120 -16.72 0.77 13.09
C LYS A 120 -15.79 1.86 12.59
N TYR A 121 -16.09 2.52 11.49
CA TYR A 121 -15.22 3.52 10.89
C TYR A 121 -15.99 4.62 10.16
N PHE A 122 -15.35 5.79 10.02
CA PHE A 122 -15.80 6.89 9.19
C PHE A 122 -14.61 7.55 8.50
N TYR A 123 -14.89 8.31 7.45
CA TYR A 123 -13.88 9.10 6.73
C TYR A 123 -14.08 10.57 7.03
N ALA A 124 -12.99 11.35 7.08
CA ALA A 124 -13.02 12.77 7.30
C ALA A 124 -11.97 13.50 6.46
N THR A 125 -12.35 14.65 5.94
CA THR A 125 -11.46 15.58 5.23
C THR A 125 -11.26 16.88 6.02
N THR A 126 -12.08 17.10 7.05
CA THR A 126 -11.99 18.25 7.94
C THR A 126 -11.99 17.86 9.40
N LEU A 127 -11.47 18.73 10.25
CA LEU A 127 -11.45 18.53 11.70
C LEU A 127 -12.87 18.49 12.29
N GLU A 128 -13.82 19.26 11.71
CA GLU A 128 -15.22 19.27 12.14
C GLU A 128 -15.88 17.91 11.92
N GLN A 129 -15.68 17.31 10.73
CA GLN A 129 -16.16 15.95 10.43
C GLN A 129 -15.55 14.94 11.39
N LEU A 130 -14.25 15.06 11.67
CA LEU A 130 -13.58 14.16 12.62
C LEU A 130 -14.18 14.26 14.02
N ARG A 131 -14.45 15.48 14.51
CA ARG A 131 -15.12 15.71 15.81
C ARG A 131 -16.54 15.14 15.86
N GLU A 132 -17.29 15.23 14.77
CA GLU A 132 -18.61 14.63 14.66
C GLU A 132 -18.56 13.11 14.74
N HIS A 133 -17.71 12.49 13.93
CA HIS A 133 -17.54 11.05 13.88
C HIS A 133 -16.96 10.46 15.18
N SER A 134 -16.12 11.21 15.89
CA SER A 134 -15.58 10.77 17.18
C SER A 134 -16.66 10.59 18.25
N LYS A 135 -17.77 11.36 18.18
CA LYS A 135 -18.91 11.20 19.10
C LYS A 135 -19.65 9.88 18.89
N GLU A 136 -19.66 9.39 17.63
CA GLU A 136 -20.30 8.13 17.30
C GLU A 136 -19.40 6.91 17.58
N ILE A 137 -18.08 7.06 17.42
CA ILE A 137 -17.11 5.99 17.67
C ILE A 137 -16.78 5.86 19.15
N GLY A 138 -16.67 6.99 19.85
CA GLY A 138 -16.20 7.05 21.22
C GLY A 138 -14.67 7.01 21.33
N PHE A 139 -14.18 6.98 22.58
CA PHE A 139 -12.76 6.91 22.89
C PHE A 139 -12.45 5.66 23.72
N PRO A 140 -11.24 5.05 23.57
CA PRO A 140 -10.22 5.42 22.59
C PRO A 140 -10.63 5.08 21.15
N CYS A 141 -10.11 5.86 20.19
CA CYS A 141 -10.26 5.58 18.77
C CYS A 141 -8.90 5.69 18.05
N VAL A 142 -8.84 5.23 16.81
CA VAL A 142 -7.62 5.26 16.00
C VAL A 142 -7.85 6.15 14.78
N ILE A 143 -6.92 7.06 14.52
CA ILE A 143 -6.94 7.93 13.35
C ILE A 143 -5.75 7.58 12.47
N LYS A 144 -5.99 7.42 11.15
CA LYS A 144 -4.98 7.04 10.17
C LYS A 144 -5.15 7.82 8.88
N PRO A 145 -4.07 8.15 8.16
CA PRO A 145 -4.16 8.55 6.75
C PRO A 145 -4.74 7.41 5.91
N LEU A 146 -5.41 7.71 4.81
CA LEU A 146 -5.86 6.67 3.87
C LEU A 146 -4.70 6.01 3.14
N MET A 147 -3.64 6.76 2.86
CA MET A 147 -2.44 6.24 2.22
C MET A 147 -1.22 6.56 3.08
N SER A 148 -0.66 5.56 3.70
CA SER A 148 0.59 5.62 4.46
C SER A 148 1.13 4.22 4.72
N SER A 149 2.42 4.10 5.03
CA SER A 149 3.06 2.85 5.45
C SER A 149 3.71 2.99 6.83
N SER A 150 4.04 1.86 7.45
CA SER A 150 4.81 1.80 8.71
C SER A 150 4.24 2.71 9.82
N GLY A 151 2.91 2.80 9.94
CA GLY A 151 2.26 3.58 11.00
C GLY A 151 2.39 5.11 10.91
N HIS A 152 3.03 5.66 9.86
CA HIS A 152 3.17 7.10 9.71
C HIS A 152 1.81 7.82 9.71
N GLY A 153 1.69 8.85 10.57
CA GLY A 153 0.47 9.63 10.76
C GLY A 153 -0.66 8.89 11.51
N GLN A 154 -0.40 7.69 12.03
CA GLN A 154 -1.37 6.97 12.85
C GLN A 154 -1.31 7.44 14.31
N SER A 155 -2.48 7.66 14.92
CA SER A 155 -2.61 8.06 16.31
C SER A 155 -3.71 7.30 17.03
N ILE A 156 -3.46 6.91 18.29
CA ILE A 156 -4.50 6.46 19.22
C ILE A 156 -4.96 7.68 20.01
N VAL A 157 -6.21 8.06 19.81
CA VAL A 157 -6.83 9.23 20.45
C VAL A 157 -7.65 8.76 21.64
N ARG A 158 -7.39 9.34 22.82
CA ARG A 158 -8.03 8.95 24.08
C ARG A 158 -9.05 9.96 24.57
N SER A 159 -9.03 11.18 24.03
CA SER A 159 -9.94 12.26 24.41
C SER A 159 -10.17 13.21 23.25
N GLU A 160 -11.22 14.04 23.35
CA GLU A 160 -11.51 15.07 22.36
C GLU A 160 -10.37 16.10 22.21
N ALA A 161 -9.63 16.35 23.28
CA ALA A 161 -8.52 17.31 23.28
C ALA A 161 -7.37 16.88 22.34
N ASP A 162 -7.25 15.58 22.06
CA ASP A 162 -6.18 15.04 21.22
C ASP A 162 -6.54 15.02 19.73
N LEU A 163 -7.81 15.27 19.36
CA LEU A 163 -8.30 15.13 17.97
C LEU A 163 -7.60 16.06 16.98
N GLU A 164 -7.38 17.32 17.34
CA GLU A 164 -6.78 18.30 16.43
C GLU A 164 -5.32 17.93 16.09
N LYS A 165 -4.56 17.51 17.10
CA LYS A 165 -3.20 17.03 16.88
C LYS A 165 -3.20 15.79 15.99
N ALA A 166 -4.03 14.79 16.29
CA ALA A 166 -4.11 13.56 15.52
C ALA A 166 -4.57 13.80 14.08
N PHE A 167 -5.47 14.77 13.85
CA PHE A 167 -5.87 15.19 12.51
C PHE A 167 -4.68 15.75 11.71
N ASN A 168 -3.93 16.67 12.31
CA ASN A 168 -2.79 17.29 11.67
C ASN A 168 -1.70 16.26 11.38
N ASP A 169 -1.35 15.42 12.36
CA ASP A 169 -0.37 14.33 12.20
C ASP A 169 -0.76 13.38 11.06
N ALA A 170 -2.05 13.04 10.94
CA ALA A 170 -2.55 12.18 9.88
C ALA A 170 -2.53 12.87 8.50
N MET A 171 -2.87 14.16 8.43
CA MET A 171 -2.80 14.93 7.19
C MET A 171 -1.36 15.12 6.69
N GLU A 172 -0.41 15.35 7.59
CA GLU A 172 1.02 15.46 7.28
C GLU A 172 1.62 14.11 6.87
N GLY A 173 1.25 13.03 7.56
CA GLY A 173 1.72 11.66 7.29
C GLY A 173 1.11 11.02 6.06
N SER A 174 0.13 11.67 5.42
CA SER A 174 -0.54 11.14 4.22
C SER A 174 0.38 11.21 3.01
N ARG A 175 0.54 10.09 2.32
CA ARG A 175 1.22 9.98 1.02
C ARG A 175 0.21 10.09 -0.13
N GLY A 176 0.70 10.49 -1.32
CA GLY A 176 -0.14 10.69 -2.51
C GLY A 176 -0.97 11.98 -2.47
N ASP A 177 -1.91 12.07 -3.39
CA ASP A 177 -2.69 13.29 -3.65
C ASP A 177 -3.95 13.39 -2.77
N VAL A 178 -4.38 12.30 -2.16
CA VAL A 178 -5.63 12.22 -1.39
C VAL A 178 -5.38 12.63 0.05
N LYS A 179 -5.99 13.73 0.46
CA LYS A 179 -5.96 14.26 1.83
C LYS A 179 -7.26 13.92 2.57
N GLU A 180 -7.46 12.64 2.82
CA GLU A 180 -8.59 12.11 3.59
C GLU A 180 -8.04 11.16 4.66
N ILE A 181 -8.66 11.13 5.82
CA ILE A 181 -8.30 10.26 6.95
C ILE A 181 -9.44 9.30 7.27
N ILE A 182 -9.12 8.23 7.96
CA ILE A 182 -10.09 7.32 8.55
C ILE A 182 -10.00 7.41 10.07
N ILE A 183 -11.15 7.48 10.74
CA ILE A 183 -11.30 7.25 12.19
C ILE A 183 -11.93 5.89 12.39
N GLU A 184 -11.36 5.07 13.26
CA GLU A 184 -11.78 3.71 13.52
C GLU A 184 -11.95 3.46 15.03
N GLU A 185 -12.89 2.61 15.36
CA GLU A 185 -13.02 2.04 16.70
C GLU A 185 -11.70 1.36 17.12
N PHE A 186 -11.28 1.60 18.38
CA PHE A 186 -10.12 0.90 18.93
C PHE A 186 -10.53 -0.52 19.34
N ILE A 187 -9.98 -1.51 18.67
CA ILE A 187 -10.27 -2.92 18.94
C ILE A 187 -9.27 -3.46 19.97
N HIS A 188 -9.78 -3.97 21.06
CA HIS A 188 -9.01 -4.78 22.00
C HIS A 188 -8.95 -6.21 21.45
N PHE A 189 -7.81 -6.60 20.89
CA PHE A 189 -7.58 -7.94 20.37
C PHE A 189 -6.64 -8.74 21.26
N ASP A 190 -6.80 -10.06 21.29
CA ASP A 190 -5.98 -10.95 22.08
C ASP A 190 -4.66 -11.30 21.40
N SER A 191 -4.65 -11.29 20.08
CA SER A 191 -3.47 -11.60 19.26
C SER A 191 -3.54 -10.94 17.89
N GLU A 192 -2.37 -10.74 17.31
CA GLU A 192 -2.20 -10.28 15.94
C GLU A 192 -1.33 -11.26 15.17
N PHE A 193 -1.69 -11.53 13.93
CA PHE A 193 -0.90 -12.39 13.04
C PHE A 193 -1.00 -11.96 11.58
N THR A 194 0.05 -12.23 10.83
CA THR A 194 0.06 -12.13 9.37
C THR A 194 -0.14 -13.51 8.76
N LEU A 195 -1.07 -13.62 7.82
CA LEU A 195 -1.25 -14.79 6.98
C LEU A 195 -0.85 -14.43 5.54
N LEU A 196 0.32 -14.90 5.12
CA LEU A 196 0.75 -14.74 3.74
C LEU A 196 0.03 -15.74 2.84
N THR A 197 -0.41 -15.28 1.68
CA THR A 197 -1.07 -16.11 0.68
C THR A 197 -0.43 -15.94 -0.68
N VAL A 198 -0.42 -17.01 -1.48
CA VAL A 198 0.08 -16.99 -2.86
C VAL A 198 -1.06 -17.43 -3.78
N THR A 199 -1.56 -16.50 -4.58
CA THR A 199 -2.54 -16.81 -5.63
C THR A 199 -1.83 -17.25 -6.88
N GLN A 200 -2.20 -18.41 -7.40
CA GLN A 200 -1.65 -19.01 -8.61
C GLN A 200 -2.59 -18.77 -9.80
N LYS A 201 -2.04 -18.74 -11.02
CA LYS A 201 -2.84 -18.64 -12.24
C LYS A 201 -3.76 -19.85 -12.40
N ASP A 202 -3.21 -21.04 -12.22
CA ASP A 202 -3.90 -22.32 -12.39
C ASP A 202 -3.71 -23.14 -11.11
N GLY A 203 -4.62 -23.00 -10.15
CA GLY A 203 -4.55 -23.73 -8.88
C GLY A 203 -5.19 -23.01 -7.71
N PRO A 204 -5.25 -23.65 -6.55
CA PRO A 204 -5.80 -23.03 -5.34
C PRO A 204 -4.84 -21.96 -4.80
N THR A 205 -5.40 -21.02 -4.04
CA THR A 205 -4.59 -20.12 -3.21
C THR A 205 -3.83 -20.93 -2.16
N LEU A 206 -2.52 -20.75 -2.10
CA LEU A 206 -1.67 -21.35 -1.07
C LEU A 206 -1.64 -20.45 0.16
N PHE A 207 -1.64 -21.06 1.33
CA PHE A 207 -1.57 -20.37 2.62
C PHE A 207 -0.24 -20.72 3.30
N CYS A 208 0.55 -19.70 3.63
CA CYS A 208 1.76 -19.89 4.44
C CYS A 208 1.36 -20.08 5.92
N PRO A 209 2.25 -20.64 6.76
CA PRO A 209 2.02 -20.66 8.19
C PRO A 209 1.82 -19.23 8.73
N PRO A 210 0.87 -19.02 9.66
CA PRO A 210 0.65 -17.70 10.25
C PRO A 210 1.85 -17.26 11.09
N ILE A 211 2.19 -15.97 10.99
CA ILE A 211 3.28 -15.34 11.72
C ILE A 211 2.67 -14.45 12.80
N GLY A 212 2.85 -14.81 14.06
CA GLY A 212 2.38 -13.99 15.19
C GLY A 212 3.22 -12.74 15.40
N HIS A 213 2.58 -11.65 15.85
CA HIS A 213 3.23 -10.37 16.12
C HIS A 213 3.04 -9.96 17.58
N VAL A 214 4.05 -9.29 18.10
CA VAL A 214 3.97 -8.55 19.37
C VAL A 214 4.45 -7.14 19.08
N GLN A 215 3.51 -6.19 19.02
CA GLN A 215 3.85 -4.79 18.78
C GLN A 215 4.23 -4.10 20.09
N LYS A 216 5.26 -3.26 20.03
CA LYS A 216 5.66 -2.37 21.12
C LYS A 216 5.76 -0.94 20.60
N GLY A 217 4.88 -0.06 21.09
CA GLY A 217 4.90 1.36 20.74
C GLY A 217 4.50 1.69 19.29
N GLY A 218 3.89 0.73 18.57
CA GLY A 218 3.43 0.92 17.19
C GLY A 218 4.35 0.33 16.11
N ASP A 219 5.45 -0.31 16.54
CA ASP A 219 6.38 -1.09 15.70
C ASP A 219 6.32 -2.58 16.04
#